data_2415b027a930058a151f276d34ab0e34
#
_entry.id   2415b027a930058a151f276d34ab0e34
#
_cell.length_a   1.000
_cell.length_b   1.000
_cell.length_c   1.000
_cell.angle_alpha   90.00
_cell.angle_beta   90.00
_cell.angle_gamma   90.00
#
_symmetry.space_group_name_H-M   'P 1'
#
loop_
_entity.id
_entity.type
_entity.pdbx_description
1 polymer ?
#
loop_
_entity_poly.entity_id
_entity_poly.type
_entity_poly.pdbx_seq_one_letter_code
_entity_poly.pdbx_strand_id
1 'polypeptide(L)'
;MITIQDGNYHYTDEIGIYDIQLQIKQGETIALMGPNGAGKSTLFKILVGLLPLSSGQYHFKDWTIDGSFLKDPHRAGQLFQQVGLIFQNSDTQLFNTSVYDELAFGPRQLGLSAVEIDQRVNDTLALLEIEHLRDRIPYYLSGGEKKLVAIASVLTMNPSLLLFDEPFNGLSTKYQKLIVSLLQELKTAGKTIVISSHHFEQLAPIVERVLLFSEEHTITGSYDRADWEHHPDIQQSFSTC
;
A
#
# COMPACT_ATOMS: atom_id res chain seq x y z
N MET A 1 -4.83 -4.86 -14.27
CA MET A 1 -3.76 -5.38 -13.39
C MET A 1 -4.31 -6.22 -12.26
N ILE A 2 -5.33 -5.76 -11.55
CA ILE A 2 -6.01 -6.45 -10.46
C ILE A 2 -7.48 -6.58 -10.81
N THR A 3 -8.08 -7.74 -10.52
CA THR A 3 -9.52 -7.97 -10.58
C THR A 3 -9.93 -8.83 -9.39
N ILE A 4 -10.94 -8.39 -8.63
CA ILE A 4 -11.65 -9.21 -7.65
C ILE A 4 -13.12 -9.23 -8.07
N GLN A 5 -13.71 -10.42 -8.12
CA GLN A 5 -15.11 -10.66 -8.46
C GLN A 5 -15.76 -11.48 -7.35
N ASP A 6 -16.89 -10.97 -6.84
CA ASP A 6 -17.68 -11.56 -5.75
C ASP A 6 -16.83 -11.96 -4.54
N GLY A 7 -15.81 -11.10 -4.24
CA GLY A 7 -14.79 -11.37 -3.24
C GLY A 7 -15.33 -11.27 -1.82
N ASN A 8 -15.19 -12.34 -1.04
CA ASN A 8 -15.56 -12.34 0.38
C ASN A 8 -14.38 -12.84 1.21
N TYR A 9 -14.21 -12.27 2.39
CA TYR A 9 -13.27 -12.76 3.38
C TYR A 9 -13.89 -12.68 4.77
N HIS A 10 -13.78 -13.76 5.54
CA HIS A 10 -14.34 -13.86 6.89
C HIS A 10 -13.21 -14.15 7.89
N TYR A 11 -13.06 -13.31 8.92
CA TYR A 11 -12.29 -13.64 10.12
C TYR A 11 -13.10 -14.55 11.05
N THR A 12 -14.40 -14.27 11.15
CA THR A 12 -15.42 -15.04 11.88
C THR A 12 -16.71 -14.97 11.05
N ASP A 13 -17.79 -15.64 11.50
CA ASP A 13 -19.09 -15.60 10.82
C ASP A 13 -19.66 -14.17 10.69
N GLU A 14 -19.26 -13.25 11.58
CA GLU A 14 -19.79 -11.88 11.66
C GLU A 14 -18.80 -10.80 11.20
N ILE A 15 -17.50 -11.12 11.10
CA ILE A 15 -16.44 -10.13 10.83
C ILE A 15 -15.73 -10.47 9.53
N GLY A 16 -15.78 -9.55 8.58
CA GLY A 16 -15.15 -9.77 7.27
C GLY A 16 -15.23 -8.58 6.34
N ILE A 17 -15.05 -8.83 5.06
CA ILE A 17 -15.41 -7.93 3.96
C ILE A 17 -16.22 -8.74 2.96
N TYR A 18 -17.20 -8.11 2.32
CA TYR A 18 -18.24 -8.81 1.59
C TYR A 18 -18.45 -8.21 0.19
N ASP A 19 -18.78 -9.06 -0.76
CA ASP A 19 -19.17 -8.70 -2.13
C ASP A 19 -18.23 -7.67 -2.78
N ILE A 20 -16.93 -7.90 -2.63
CA ILE A 20 -15.94 -7.00 -3.18
C ILE A 20 -15.87 -7.16 -4.69
N GLN A 21 -16.25 -6.10 -5.39
CA GLN A 21 -16.08 -5.92 -6.83
C GLN A 21 -14.97 -4.89 -7.05
N LEU A 22 -13.82 -5.32 -7.54
CA LEU A 22 -12.66 -4.45 -7.68
C LEU A 22 -11.96 -4.68 -9.01
N GLN A 23 -11.70 -3.59 -9.72
CA GLN A 23 -10.83 -3.58 -10.87
C GLN A 23 -9.83 -2.43 -10.78
N ILE A 24 -8.53 -2.71 -10.89
CA ILE A 24 -7.45 -1.72 -10.89
C ILE A 24 -6.61 -1.90 -12.15
N LYS A 25 -6.46 -0.83 -12.92
CA LYS A 25 -5.61 -0.79 -14.12
C LYS A 25 -4.14 -0.64 -13.74
N GLN A 26 -3.25 -1.05 -14.63
CA GLN A 26 -1.82 -0.80 -14.43
C GLN A 26 -1.52 0.71 -14.54
N GLY A 27 -0.70 1.22 -13.63
CA GLY A 27 -0.34 2.64 -13.56
C GLY A 27 -1.40 3.52 -12.91
N GLU A 28 -2.55 2.97 -12.51
CA GLU A 28 -3.63 3.73 -11.87
C GLU A 28 -3.29 4.06 -10.41
N THR A 29 -3.65 5.28 -9.99
CA THR A 29 -3.55 5.72 -8.59
C THR A 29 -4.93 5.88 -8.00
N ILE A 30 -5.26 5.08 -6.98
CA ILE A 30 -6.59 4.97 -6.37
C ILE A 30 -6.51 5.34 -4.89
N ALA A 31 -7.46 6.14 -4.40
CA ALA A 31 -7.73 6.30 -2.99
C ALA A 31 -8.82 5.31 -2.52
N LEU A 32 -8.60 4.70 -1.37
CA LEU A 32 -9.55 3.84 -0.68
C LEU A 32 -10.06 4.59 0.56
N MET A 33 -11.26 5.12 0.48
CA MET A 33 -11.89 5.93 1.53
C MET A 33 -12.96 5.12 2.27
N GLY A 34 -13.35 5.58 3.45
CA GLY A 34 -14.39 4.94 4.25
C GLY A 34 -14.07 4.93 5.73
N PRO A 35 -15.04 4.63 6.60
CA PRO A 35 -14.91 4.72 8.05
C PRO A 35 -13.84 3.77 8.61
N ASN A 36 -13.41 4.04 9.83
CA ASN A 36 -12.51 3.13 10.55
C ASN A 36 -13.21 1.79 10.79
N GLY A 37 -12.47 0.69 10.56
CA GLY A 37 -13.04 -0.65 10.69
C GLY A 37 -13.79 -1.17 9.45
N ALA A 38 -14.03 -0.36 8.43
CA ALA A 38 -14.76 -0.75 7.21
C ALA A 38 -14.13 -1.90 6.41
N GLY A 39 -12.87 -2.26 6.69
CA GLY A 39 -12.22 -3.40 6.00
C GLY A 39 -11.09 -3.01 5.04
N LYS A 40 -10.71 -1.73 4.96
CA LYS A 40 -9.64 -1.25 4.06
C LYS A 40 -8.33 -2.02 4.22
N SER A 41 -7.84 -2.15 5.46
CA SER A 41 -6.61 -2.91 5.75
C SER A 41 -6.76 -4.42 5.49
N THR A 42 -7.98 -4.97 5.61
CA THR A 42 -8.28 -6.35 5.24
C THR A 42 -8.15 -6.55 3.74
N LEU A 43 -8.69 -5.62 2.95
CA LEU A 43 -8.51 -5.65 1.49
C LEU A 43 -7.02 -5.57 1.12
N PHE A 44 -6.23 -4.71 1.76
CA PHE A 44 -4.78 -4.64 1.51
C PHE A 44 -4.06 -5.96 1.81
N LYS A 45 -4.41 -6.64 2.91
CA LYS A 45 -3.87 -7.96 3.24
C LYS A 45 -4.23 -9.01 2.20
N ILE A 46 -5.43 -8.95 1.62
CA ILE A 46 -5.84 -9.83 0.51
C ILE A 46 -5.01 -9.50 -0.74
N LEU A 47 -4.91 -8.22 -1.10
CA LEU A 47 -4.18 -7.80 -2.30
C LEU A 47 -2.70 -8.18 -2.27
N VAL A 48 -2.04 -8.13 -1.10
CA VAL A 48 -0.66 -8.57 -0.97
C VAL A 48 -0.51 -10.10 -0.80
N GLY A 49 -1.62 -10.84 -0.63
CA GLY A 49 -1.60 -12.29 -0.48
C GLY A 49 -1.36 -12.80 0.94
N LEU A 50 -1.51 -11.96 1.97
CA LEU A 50 -1.47 -12.39 3.37
C LEU A 50 -2.73 -13.13 3.80
N LEU A 51 -3.86 -12.85 3.13
CA LEU A 51 -5.15 -13.47 3.37
C LEU A 51 -5.73 -13.98 2.03
N PRO A 52 -6.08 -15.26 1.90
CA PRO A 52 -6.82 -15.75 0.74
C PRO A 52 -8.29 -15.32 0.86
N LEU A 53 -8.97 -15.08 -0.27
CA LEU A 53 -10.42 -14.94 -0.24
C LEU A 53 -11.08 -16.22 0.30
N SER A 54 -12.17 -16.06 1.06
CA SER A 54 -13.02 -17.18 1.52
C SER A 54 -13.91 -17.69 0.36
N SER A 55 -14.35 -16.77 -0.51
CA SER A 55 -15.06 -17.06 -1.76
C SER A 55 -14.87 -15.92 -2.76
N GLY A 56 -15.23 -16.15 -4.02
CA GLY A 56 -15.00 -15.24 -5.13
C GLY A 56 -13.66 -15.53 -5.84
N GLN A 57 -13.23 -14.61 -6.68
CA GLN A 57 -12.03 -14.77 -7.49
C GLN A 57 -11.12 -13.54 -7.36
N TYR A 58 -9.82 -13.75 -7.17
CA TYR A 58 -8.81 -12.71 -7.21
C TYR A 58 -7.78 -13.01 -8.31
N HIS A 59 -7.63 -12.08 -9.24
CA HIS A 59 -6.61 -12.13 -10.29
C HIS A 59 -5.64 -10.96 -10.14
N PHE A 60 -4.35 -11.26 -10.19
CA PHE A 60 -3.26 -10.29 -10.28
C PHE A 60 -2.46 -10.57 -11.55
N LYS A 61 -2.53 -9.66 -12.53
CA LYS A 61 -2.03 -9.90 -13.90
C LYS A 61 -2.63 -11.21 -14.46
N ASP A 62 -1.79 -12.16 -14.81
CA ASP A 62 -2.19 -13.47 -15.36
C ASP A 62 -2.33 -14.56 -14.29
N TRP A 63 -2.18 -14.21 -13.00
CA TRP A 63 -2.25 -15.16 -11.89
C TRP A 63 -3.62 -15.16 -11.23
N THR A 64 -4.15 -16.34 -10.99
CA THR A 64 -5.28 -16.52 -10.07
C THR A 64 -4.71 -16.73 -8.67
N ILE A 65 -5.05 -15.85 -7.75
CA ILE A 65 -4.56 -15.84 -6.38
C ILE A 65 -5.59 -16.51 -5.48
N ASP A 66 -5.35 -17.75 -5.12
CA ASP A 66 -6.20 -18.55 -4.25
C ASP A 66 -5.37 -19.20 -3.12
N GLY A 67 -6.02 -19.97 -2.25
CA GLY A 67 -5.33 -20.65 -1.16
C GLY A 67 -4.26 -21.64 -1.62
N SER A 68 -4.37 -22.20 -2.81
CA SER A 68 -3.36 -23.13 -3.38
C SER A 68 -2.16 -22.34 -3.89
N PHE A 69 -2.37 -21.19 -4.53
CA PHE A 69 -1.32 -20.27 -4.96
C PHE A 69 -0.50 -19.79 -3.78
N LEU A 70 -1.16 -19.38 -2.69
CA LEU A 70 -0.51 -18.79 -1.51
C LEU A 70 0.20 -19.84 -0.63
N LYS A 71 -0.17 -21.13 -0.72
CA LYS A 71 0.52 -22.23 -0.05
C LYS A 71 1.82 -22.66 -0.75
N ASP A 72 2.01 -22.30 -2.01
CA ASP A 72 3.25 -22.52 -2.73
C ASP A 72 4.25 -21.39 -2.43
N PRO A 73 5.37 -21.64 -1.70
CA PRO A 73 6.29 -20.58 -1.30
C PRO A 73 6.92 -19.82 -2.48
N HIS A 74 7.15 -20.49 -3.61
CA HIS A 74 7.72 -19.86 -4.80
C HIS A 74 6.73 -18.90 -5.44
N ARG A 75 5.47 -19.31 -5.62
CA ARG A 75 4.41 -18.49 -6.21
C ARG A 75 4.05 -17.31 -5.29
N ALA A 76 3.88 -17.57 -3.99
CA ALA A 76 3.66 -16.51 -3.01
C ALA A 76 4.82 -15.51 -2.99
N GLY A 77 6.08 -15.98 -3.04
CA GLY A 77 7.27 -15.14 -3.14
C GLY A 77 7.26 -14.24 -4.38
N GLN A 78 6.82 -14.74 -5.53
CA GLN A 78 6.66 -13.94 -6.75
C GLN A 78 5.63 -12.82 -6.57
N LEU A 79 4.51 -13.09 -5.89
CA LEU A 79 3.50 -12.06 -5.59
C LEU A 79 4.07 -10.99 -4.65
N PHE A 80 4.76 -11.38 -3.56
CA PHE A 80 5.38 -10.45 -2.61
C PHE A 80 6.47 -9.56 -3.24
N GLN A 81 7.11 -10.00 -4.31
CA GLN A 81 8.03 -9.17 -5.08
C GLN A 81 7.30 -8.09 -5.91
N GLN A 82 6.07 -8.37 -6.33
CA GLN A 82 5.29 -7.49 -7.19
C GLN A 82 4.40 -6.52 -6.41
N VAL A 83 4.05 -6.84 -5.18
CA VAL A 83 3.11 -6.08 -4.35
C VAL A 83 3.78 -5.66 -3.05
N GLY A 84 4.01 -4.38 -2.89
CA GLY A 84 4.54 -3.79 -1.66
C GLY A 84 3.42 -3.25 -0.78
N LEU A 85 3.41 -3.60 0.51
CA LEU A 85 2.48 -3.07 1.50
C LEU A 85 3.23 -2.28 2.57
N ILE A 86 2.83 -1.03 2.74
CA ILE A 86 3.26 -0.15 3.82
C ILE A 86 2.16 -0.15 4.88
N PHE A 87 2.43 -0.75 6.03
CA PHE A 87 1.46 -0.85 7.12
C PHE A 87 1.22 0.49 7.81
N GLN A 88 0.01 0.67 8.37
CA GLN A 88 -0.34 1.82 9.17
C GLN A 88 0.63 2.00 10.36
N ASN A 89 0.92 0.91 11.09
CA ASN A 89 1.89 0.90 12.18
C ASN A 89 3.27 0.43 11.68
N SER A 90 4.22 1.35 11.58
CA SER A 90 5.59 1.06 11.13
C SER A 90 6.39 0.20 12.12
N ASP A 91 6.06 0.22 13.42
CA ASP A 91 6.75 -0.60 14.43
C ASP A 91 6.58 -2.11 14.20
N THR A 92 5.50 -2.50 13.52
CA THR A 92 5.25 -3.91 13.17
C THR A 92 6.03 -4.39 11.95
N GLN A 93 6.63 -3.45 11.21
CA GLN A 93 7.34 -3.74 9.95
C GLN A 93 8.86 -3.78 10.15
N LEU A 94 9.41 -2.97 11.08
CA LEU A 94 10.85 -2.79 11.27
C LEU A 94 11.40 -3.75 12.33
N PHE A 95 12.44 -4.55 11.99
CA PHE A 95 12.98 -5.57 12.89
C PHE A 95 14.51 -5.74 12.81
N ASN A 96 15.21 -5.06 11.90
CA ASN A 96 16.64 -5.17 11.74
C ASN A 96 17.44 -4.25 12.69
N THR A 97 18.75 -4.47 12.79
CA THR A 97 19.66 -3.77 13.69
C THR A 97 20.13 -2.40 13.18
N SER A 98 19.97 -2.13 11.88
CA SER A 98 20.26 -0.83 11.26
C SER A 98 19.23 -0.53 10.18
N VAL A 99 19.08 0.75 9.85
CA VAL A 99 18.26 1.19 8.70
C VAL A 99 18.80 0.59 7.41
N TYR A 100 20.11 0.54 7.23
CA TYR A 100 20.71 -0.11 6.07
C TYR A 100 20.29 -1.58 5.96
N ASP A 101 20.38 -2.36 7.04
CA ASP A 101 19.99 -3.76 7.02
C ASP A 101 18.48 -3.94 6.79
N GLU A 102 17.67 -3.03 7.30
CA GLU A 102 16.23 -3.01 7.05
C GLU A 102 15.90 -2.85 5.56
N LEU A 103 16.54 -1.88 4.91
CA LEU A 103 16.35 -1.63 3.48
C LEU A 103 16.97 -2.73 2.60
N ALA A 104 18.11 -3.29 3.03
CA ALA A 104 18.82 -4.35 2.32
C ALA A 104 18.15 -5.73 2.44
N PHE A 105 17.27 -5.93 3.42
CA PHE A 105 16.69 -7.24 3.71
C PHE A 105 15.94 -7.83 2.50
N GLY A 106 14.99 -7.08 1.95
CA GLY A 106 14.23 -7.53 0.78
C GLY A 106 15.11 -7.83 -0.44
N PRO A 107 15.96 -6.90 -0.89
CA PRO A 107 16.90 -7.14 -1.98
C PRO A 107 17.83 -8.34 -1.79
N ARG A 108 18.26 -8.63 -0.54
CA ARG A 108 19.03 -9.86 -0.22
C ARG A 108 18.19 -11.12 -0.48
N GLN A 109 16.91 -11.11 -0.10
CA GLN A 109 16.00 -12.25 -0.37
C GLN A 109 15.75 -12.47 -1.86
N LEU A 110 15.88 -11.42 -2.68
CA LEU A 110 15.83 -11.51 -4.14
C LEU A 110 17.12 -12.06 -4.75
N GLY A 111 18.18 -12.27 -3.98
CA GLY A 111 19.47 -12.74 -4.45
C GLY A 111 20.25 -11.71 -5.25
N LEU A 112 19.99 -10.41 -5.05
CA LEU A 112 20.72 -9.36 -5.73
C LEU A 112 22.18 -9.31 -5.24
N SER A 113 23.08 -8.82 -6.10
CA SER A 113 24.48 -8.63 -5.75
C SER A 113 24.65 -7.54 -4.68
N ALA A 114 25.72 -7.61 -3.89
CA ALA A 114 26.00 -6.61 -2.85
C ALA A 114 26.09 -5.17 -3.44
N VAL A 115 26.59 -5.01 -4.64
CA VAL A 115 26.69 -3.72 -5.34
C VAL A 115 25.29 -3.17 -5.67
N GLU A 116 24.40 -4.00 -6.22
CA GLU A 116 23.03 -3.62 -6.54
C GLU A 116 22.22 -3.30 -5.26
N ILE A 117 22.43 -4.06 -4.19
CA ILE A 117 21.79 -3.82 -2.89
C ILE A 117 22.22 -2.46 -2.36
N ASP A 118 23.54 -2.20 -2.30
CA ASP A 118 24.05 -0.93 -1.77
C ASP A 118 23.55 0.27 -2.60
N GLN A 119 23.53 0.14 -3.93
CA GLN A 119 22.99 1.17 -4.80
C GLN A 119 21.50 1.41 -4.53
N ARG A 120 20.65 0.38 -4.50
CA ARG A 120 19.22 0.53 -4.23
C ARG A 120 18.92 1.14 -2.87
N VAL A 121 19.69 0.75 -1.84
CA VAL A 121 19.58 1.32 -0.50
C VAL A 121 19.92 2.80 -0.53
N ASN A 122 21.05 3.18 -1.10
CA ASN A 122 21.49 4.58 -1.13
C ASN A 122 20.54 5.45 -1.97
N ASP A 123 20.10 4.97 -3.15
CA ASP A 123 19.13 5.68 -3.99
C ASP A 123 17.80 5.91 -3.25
N THR A 124 17.32 4.90 -2.49
CA THR A 124 16.08 5.01 -1.75
C THR A 124 16.21 5.93 -0.53
N LEU A 125 17.34 5.89 0.18
CA LEU A 125 17.62 6.82 1.28
C LEU A 125 17.64 8.26 0.79
N ALA A 126 18.29 8.52 -0.35
CA ALA A 126 18.33 9.84 -0.97
C ALA A 126 16.95 10.31 -1.43
N LEU A 127 16.15 9.43 -2.07
CA LEU A 127 14.78 9.72 -2.49
C LEU A 127 13.89 10.20 -1.33
N LEU A 128 14.11 9.67 -0.13
CA LEU A 128 13.33 10.00 1.07
C LEU A 128 14.03 11.00 2.01
N GLU A 129 15.17 11.55 1.61
CA GLU A 129 15.97 12.53 2.39
C GLU A 129 16.37 11.99 3.79
N ILE A 130 16.65 10.68 3.90
CA ILE A 130 16.96 10.00 5.17
C ILE A 130 18.35 9.32 5.18
N GLU A 131 19.30 9.77 4.36
CA GLU A 131 20.68 9.23 4.30
C GLU A 131 21.36 9.27 5.67
N HIS A 132 21.08 10.30 6.46
CA HIS A 132 21.61 10.50 7.81
C HIS A 132 21.12 9.42 8.82
N LEU A 133 20.11 8.63 8.46
CA LEU A 133 19.59 7.54 9.30
C LEU A 133 20.22 6.18 8.99
N ARG A 134 21.02 6.07 7.92
CA ARG A 134 21.53 4.82 7.35
C ARG A 134 22.03 3.81 8.38
N ASP A 135 22.85 4.28 9.32
CA ASP A 135 23.50 3.44 10.33
C ASP A 135 22.78 3.47 11.69
N ARG A 136 21.62 4.14 11.77
CA ARG A 136 20.82 4.22 13.00
C ARG A 136 20.05 2.93 13.22
N ILE A 137 19.77 2.63 14.48
CA ILE A 137 18.93 1.51 14.89
C ILE A 137 17.46 1.94 14.75
N PRO A 138 16.61 1.25 13.96
CA PRO A 138 15.22 1.65 13.71
C PRO A 138 14.39 1.85 14.98
N TYR A 139 14.66 1.05 16.02
CA TYR A 139 13.95 1.15 17.30
C TYR A 139 14.04 2.55 17.95
N TYR A 140 15.16 3.26 17.78
CA TYR A 140 15.40 4.57 18.39
C TYR A 140 14.98 5.76 17.50
N LEU A 141 14.37 5.52 16.36
CA LEU A 141 13.88 6.56 15.48
C LEU A 141 12.55 7.14 15.99
N SER A 142 12.28 8.40 15.65
CA SER A 142 10.96 8.99 15.82
C SER A 142 9.91 8.26 14.97
N GLY A 143 8.62 8.38 15.34
CA GLY A 143 7.54 7.74 14.57
C GLY A 143 7.52 8.12 13.09
N GLY A 144 7.81 9.40 12.78
CA GLY A 144 7.90 9.87 11.39
C GLY A 144 9.08 9.27 10.63
N GLU A 145 10.26 9.20 11.25
CA GLU A 145 11.44 8.55 10.66
C GLU A 145 11.21 7.05 10.44
N LYS A 146 10.59 6.36 11.41
CA LYS A 146 10.20 4.95 11.26
C LYS A 146 9.27 4.74 10.07
N LYS A 147 8.30 5.65 9.86
CA LYS A 147 7.39 5.57 8.71
C LYS A 147 8.17 5.71 7.40
N LEU A 148 9.10 6.66 7.30
CA LEU A 148 9.93 6.81 6.09
C LEU A 148 10.83 5.59 5.86
N VAL A 149 11.43 5.01 6.90
CA VAL A 149 12.22 3.78 6.80
C VAL A 149 11.36 2.59 6.37
N ALA A 150 10.14 2.47 6.89
CA ALA A 150 9.20 1.43 6.46
C ALA A 150 8.77 1.56 4.98
N ILE A 151 8.56 2.80 4.51
CA ILE A 151 8.32 3.06 3.09
C ILE A 151 9.57 2.68 2.27
N ALA A 152 10.75 3.12 2.71
CA ALA A 152 12.03 2.85 2.05
C ALA A 152 12.26 1.35 1.88
N SER A 153 12.04 0.53 2.93
CA SER A 153 12.25 -0.92 2.88
C SER A 153 11.39 -1.63 1.84
N VAL A 154 10.19 -1.11 1.57
CA VAL A 154 9.33 -1.62 0.49
C VAL A 154 9.80 -1.15 -0.88
N LEU A 155 10.22 0.12 -1.01
CA LEU A 155 10.65 0.68 -2.29
C LEU A 155 11.93 0.03 -2.84
N THR A 156 12.86 -0.42 -1.98
CA THR A 156 14.07 -1.15 -2.41
C THR A 156 13.77 -2.44 -3.18
N MET A 157 12.58 -3.04 -2.96
CA MET A 157 12.09 -4.20 -3.71
C MET A 157 11.61 -3.83 -5.12
N ASN A 158 11.35 -2.55 -5.38
CA ASN A 158 10.82 -2.01 -6.63
C ASN A 158 9.51 -2.67 -7.12
N PRO A 159 8.48 -2.83 -6.27
CA PRO A 159 7.25 -3.51 -6.65
C PRO A 159 6.49 -2.77 -7.76
N SER A 160 5.63 -3.48 -8.48
CA SER A 160 4.77 -2.89 -9.53
C SER A 160 3.46 -2.32 -8.97
N LEU A 161 3.02 -2.82 -7.81
CA LEU A 161 1.88 -2.34 -7.05
C LEU A 161 2.34 -1.92 -5.65
N LEU A 162 1.93 -0.74 -5.23
CA LEU A 162 2.20 -0.16 -3.91
C LEU A 162 0.90 0.08 -3.18
N LEU A 163 0.79 -0.47 -1.98
CA LEU A 163 -0.35 -0.33 -1.08
C LEU A 163 0.09 0.48 0.14
N PHE A 164 -0.52 1.65 0.34
CA PHE A 164 -0.21 2.55 1.47
C PHE A 164 -1.40 2.57 2.44
N ASP A 165 -1.23 1.96 3.61
CA ASP A 165 -2.26 1.96 4.64
C ASP A 165 -2.04 3.15 5.59
N GLU A 166 -2.89 4.18 5.46
CA GLU A 166 -2.87 5.42 6.24
C GLU A 166 -1.47 6.06 6.35
N PRO A 167 -0.81 6.39 5.21
CA PRO A 167 0.60 6.80 5.21
C PRO A 167 0.86 8.14 5.90
N PHE A 168 -0.16 9.00 6.08
CA PHE A 168 -0.03 10.35 6.64
C PHE A 168 -0.23 10.40 8.16
N ASN A 169 -0.78 9.34 8.76
CA ASN A 169 -1.13 9.32 10.17
C ASN A 169 0.09 9.49 11.08
N GLY A 170 -0.02 10.42 12.04
CA GLY A 170 1.02 10.70 13.02
C GLY A 170 2.25 11.45 12.48
N LEU A 171 2.20 11.95 11.24
CA LEU A 171 3.32 12.65 10.62
C LEU A 171 3.23 14.18 10.75
N SER A 172 4.40 14.82 10.90
CA SER A 172 4.52 16.26 10.75
C SER A 172 4.23 16.71 9.32
N THR A 173 3.82 17.97 9.15
CA THR A 173 3.55 18.54 7.81
C THR A 173 4.74 18.40 6.85
N LYS A 174 5.98 18.43 7.36
CA LYS A 174 7.18 18.21 6.55
C LYS A 174 7.16 16.81 5.91
N TYR A 175 6.95 15.77 6.72
CA TYR A 175 6.95 14.40 6.23
C TYR A 175 5.72 14.07 5.38
N GLN A 176 4.56 14.68 5.68
CA GLN A 176 3.37 14.54 4.82
C GLN A 176 3.65 15.08 3.40
N LYS A 177 4.28 16.28 3.28
CA LYS A 177 4.66 16.84 1.97
C LYS A 177 5.66 15.95 1.23
N LEU A 178 6.63 15.38 1.94
CA LEU A 178 7.60 14.46 1.35
C LEU A 178 6.92 13.20 0.78
N ILE A 179 5.96 12.61 1.51
CA ILE A 179 5.20 11.47 1.02
C ILE A 179 4.33 11.85 -0.20
N VAL A 180 3.71 13.02 -0.20
CA VAL A 180 2.94 13.50 -1.37
C VAL A 180 3.84 13.62 -2.60
N SER A 181 5.04 14.20 -2.46
CA SER A 181 6.03 14.29 -3.54
C SER A 181 6.45 12.89 -4.03
N LEU A 182 6.76 11.99 -3.11
CA LEU A 182 7.09 10.60 -3.43
C LEU A 182 5.97 9.92 -4.23
N LEU A 183 4.71 10.06 -3.81
CA LEU A 183 3.57 9.46 -4.52
C LEU A 183 3.42 10.01 -5.94
N GLN A 184 3.68 11.30 -6.16
CA GLN A 184 3.71 11.91 -7.49
C GLN A 184 4.82 11.36 -8.37
N GLU A 185 6.03 11.17 -7.81
CA GLU A 185 7.16 10.56 -8.53
C GLU A 185 6.87 9.11 -8.90
N LEU A 186 6.34 8.31 -7.96
CA LEU A 186 5.96 6.92 -8.20
C LEU A 186 4.86 6.80 -9.28
N LYS A 187 3.87 7.68 -9.25
CA LYS A 187 2.84 7.78 -10.30
C LYS A 187 3.48 8.11 -11.66
N THR A 188 4.37 9.10 -11.71
CA THR A 188 5.07 9.49 -12.94
C THR A 188 5.94 8.35 -13.48
N ALA A 189 6.51 7.53 -12.59
CA ALA A 189 7.25 6.32 -12.94
C ALA A 189 6.34 5.14 -13.39
N GLY A 190 5.01 5.35 -13.47
CA GLY A 190 4.04 4.34 -13.93
C GLY A 190 3.73 3.25 -12.92
N LYS A 191 4.00 3.47 -11.63
CA LYS A 191 3.60 2.54 -10.57
C LYS A 191 2.09 2.54 -10.36
N THR A 192 1.54 1.38 -10.06
CA THR A 192 0.15 1.27 -9.61
C THR A 192 0.11 1.50 -8.11
N ILE A 193 -0.76 2.38 -7.64
CA ILE A 193 -0.78 2.83 -6.25
C ILE A 193 -2.21 2.76 -5.70
N VAL A 194 -2.37 2.14 -4.54
CA VAL A 194 -3.62 2.17 -3.77
C VAL A 194 -3.33 2.73 -2.38
N ILE A 195 -4.06 3.75 -1.98
CA ILE A 195 -3.81 4.49 -0.75
C ILE A 195 -5.09 4.52 0.08
N SER A 196 -5.07 4.00 1.30
CA SER A 196 -6.11 4.30 2.28
C SER A 196 -5.77 5.60 2.99
N SER A 197 -6.73 6.48 3.17
CA SER A 197 -6.53 7.73 3.93
C SER A 197 -7.86 8.36 4.31
N HIS A 198 -7.85 9.11 5.42
CA HIS A 198 -8.90 10.04 5.81
C HIS A 198 -8.60 11.49 5.33
N HIS A 199 -7.46 11.72 4.68
CA HIS A 199 -6.98 13.03 4.23
C HIS A 199 -7.16 13.18 2.72
N PHE A 200 -8.40 13.23 2.24
CA PHE A 200 -8.69 13.33 0.80
C PHE A 200 -8.02 14.53 0.14
N GLU A 201 -8.02 15.70 0.79
CA GLU A 201 -7.43 16.93 0.22
C GLU A 201 -5.94 16.76 -0.17
N GLN A 202 -5.19 15.95 0.57
CA GLN A 202 -3.78 15.65 0.27
C GLN A 202 -3.64 14.71 -0.94
N LEU A 203 -4.61 13.84 -1.15
CA LEU A 203 -4.62 12.85 -2.22
C LEU A 203 -5.27 13.35 -3.51
N ALA A 204 -6.21 14.28 -3.42
CA ALA A 204 -6.96 14.78 -4.58
C ALA A 204 -6.09 15.19 -5.79
N PRO A 205 -4.90 15.82 -5.62
CA PRO A 205 -4.02 16.14 -6.75
C PRO A 205 -3.41 14.91 -7.45
N ILE A 206 -3.33 13.77 -6.75
CA ILE A 206 -2.57 12.59 -7.17
C ILE A 206 -3.50 11.50 -7.71
N VAL A 207 -4.63 11.27 -7.03
CA VAL A 207 -5.54 10.16 -7.33
C VAL A 207 -6.36 10.38 -8.60
N GLU A 208 -6.66 9.29 -9.27
CA GLU A 208 -7.49 9.26 -10.48
C GLU A 208 -8.89 8.77 -10.18
N ARG A 209 -9.02 7.92 -9.15
CA ARG A 209 -10.28 7.33 -8.75
C ARG A 209 -10.32 7.12 -7.24
N VAL A 210 -11.51 7.25 -6.67
CA VAL A 210 -11.81 6.97 -5.25
C VAL A 210 -12.76 5.78 -5.19
N LEU A 211 -12.41 4.82 -4.34
CA LEU A 211 -13.29 3.73 -3.94
C LEU A 211 -13.79 4.00 -2.53
N LEU A 212 -15.10 3.92 -2.32
CA LEU A 212 -15.73 4.18 -1.04
C LEU A 212 -16.15 2.88 -0.37
N PHE A 213 -15.56 2.58 0.78
CA PHE A 213 -15.99 1.52 1.68
C PHE A 213 -17.10 2.02 2.61
N SER A 214 -18.07 1.17 2.90
CA SER A 214 -19.15 1.44 3.84
C SER A 214 -18.94 0.74 5.20
N GLU A 215 -19.78 1.07 6.17
CA GLU A 215 -19.84 0.38 7.48
C GLU A 215 -20.28 -1.09 7.34
N GLU A 216 -20.96 -1.45 6.25
CA GLU A 216 -21.35 -2.82 5.92
C GLU A 216 -20.19 -3.64 5.33
N HIS A 217 -18.97 -3.10 5.35
CA HIS A 217 -17.76 -3.78 4.88
C HIS A 217 -17.76 -4.14 3.40
N THR A 218 -18.42 -3.33 2.57
CA THR A 218 -18.50 -3.47 1.11
C THR A 218 -17.97 -2.21 0.41
N ILE A 219 -17.63 -2.32 -0.88
CA ILE A 219 -17.33 -1.16 -1.72
C ILE A 219 -18.66 -0.68 -2.34
N THR A 220 -19.13 0.48 -1.90
CA THR A 220 -20.43 1.05 -2.33
C THR A 220 -20.32 2.06 -3.44
N GLY A 221 -19.13 2.57 -3.73
CA GLY A 221 -18.94 3.58 -4.77
C GLY A 221 -17.55 3.52 -5.41
N SER A 222 -17.52 3.89 -6.68
CA SER A 222 -16.29 4.11 -7.45
C SER A 222 -16.45 5.40 -8.24
N TYR A 223 -15.64 6.39 -7.94
CA TYR A 223 -15.77 7.76 -8.45
C TYR A 223 -14.48 8.17 -9.14
N ASP A 224 -14.57 8.47 -10.44
CA ASP A 224 -13.46 9.02 -11.20
C ASP A 224 -13.26 10.52 -10.88
N ARG A 225 -12.12 11.09 -11.25
CA ARG A 225 -11.78 12.50 -10.97
C ARG A 225 -12.89 13.46 -11.42
N ALA A 226 -13.45 13.25 -12.59
CA ALA A 226 -14.54 14.07 -13.12
C ALA A 226 -15.80 14.06 -12.23
N ASP A 227 -16.06 12.94 -11.54
CA ASP A 227 -17.22 12.80 -10.67
C ASP A 227 -17.16 13.73 -9.47
N TRP A 228 -15.99 13.79 -8.78
CA TRP A 228 -15.89 14.62 -7.57
C TRP A 228 -15.49 16.08 -7.85
N GLU A 229 -14.78 16.38 -8.96
CA GLU A 229 -14.43 17.76 -9.30
C GLU A 229 -15.69 18.61 -9.62
N HIS A 230 -16.76 17.99 -10.14
CA HIS A 230 -18.01 18.66 -10.49
C HIS A 230 -19.14 18.44 -9.47
N HIS A 231 -18.96 17.59 -8.49
CA HIS A 231 -19.95 17.20 -7.50
C HIS A 231 -19.41 17.34 -6.05
N PRO A 232 -19.53 18.55 -5.45
CA PRO A 232 -19.05 18.81 -4.08
C PRO A 232 -19.61 17.84 -3.03
N ASP A 233 -20.83 17.33 -3.24
CA ASP A 233 -21.49 16.38 -2.33
C ASP A 233 -20.69 15.07 -2.21
N ILE A 234 -20.10 14.62 -3.32
CA ILE A 234 -19.22 13.43 -3.35
C ILE A 234 -17.92 13.70 -2.59
N GLN A 235 -17.31 14.90 -2.78
CA GLN A 235 -16.12 15.27 -1.99
C GLN A 235 -16.40 15.32 -0.49
N GLN A 236 -17.58 15.83 -0.10
CA GLN A 236 -17.99 15.90 1.30
C GLN A 236 -18.15 14.50 1.91
N SER A 237 -18.62 13.52 1.14
CA SER A 237 -18.71 12.12 1.60
C SER A 237 -17.34 11.51 1.89
N PHE A 238 -16.27 11.95 1.22
CA PHE A 238 -14.90 11.48 1.49
C PHE A 238 -14.32 12.06 2.79
N SER A 239 -14.77 13.25 3.20
CA SER A 239 -14.28 13.95 4.38
C SER A 239 -14.99 13.52 5.68
N THR A 240 -16.15 12.88 5.57
CA THR A 240 -16.96 12.37 6.71
C THR A 240 -16.67 10.90 7.03
N CYS A 241 -15.77 10.27 6.33
CA CYS A 241 -15.41 8.86 6.48
C CYS A 241 -14.29 8.59 7.49
#